data_1c3679fe2d2339bee09ecda2e3ce1aae
#
_entry.id   1c3679fe2d2339bee09ecda2e3ce1aae
#
_cell.length_a   1.000
_cell.length_b   1.000
_cell.length_c   1.000
_cell.angle_alpha   90.00
_cell.angle_beta   90.00
_cell.angle_gamma   90.00
#
_symmetry.space_group_name_H-M   'P 1'
#
loop_
_entity.id
_entity.type
_entity.pdbx_description
1 polymer ?
#
loop_
_entity_poly.entity_id
_entity_poly.type
_entity_poly.pdbx_seq_one_letter_code
_entity_poly.pdbx_strand_id
1 'polypeptide(L)'
;DPNYEGKVIWSKEHSIGYLPQEPQLDDSKTVKEVVQEGVQEVMDLLKEYEEVNMKFAEPMSDEEMDKLMTRQGELTELIEHHGGWEIDQKLERAMDALRCPEPDAEVKFLSGGERRRVALCRLLLQEPDILLLDEPTNHLDAESVEWLEQHLHQYPGTVICVTHDRYFFDN
;
A
#
# COMPACT_ATOMS: atom_id res chain seq x y z
N ASP A 1 3.35 -7.78 -22.91
CA ASP A 1 3.34 -8.54 -24.17
C ASP A 1 4.60 -9.40 -24.21
N PRO A 2 4.48 -10.75 -24.28
CA PRO A 2 5.65 -11.64 -24.43
C PRO A 2 6.34 -11.55 -25.79
N ASN A 3 5.76 -10.85 -26.75
CA ASN A 3 6.23 -10.75 -28.13
C ASN A 3 6.83 -9.36 -28.46
N TYR A 4 7.33 -8.60 -27.48
CA TYR A 4 7.98 -7.32 -27.79
C TYR A 4 9.37 -7.53 -28.40
N GLU A 5 9.73 -6.70 -29.37
CA GLU A 5 11.08 -6.64 -29.91
C GLU A 5 11.87 -5.56 -29.15
N GLY A 6 12.99 -5.94 -28.53
CA GLY A 6 13.85 -5.01 -27.84
C GLY A 6 14.37 -5.53 -26.48
N LYS A 7 14.99 -4.64 -25.73
CA LYS A 7 15.54 -4.91 -24.41
C LYS A 7 14.91 -3.96 -23.40
N VAL A 8 14.26 -4.48 -22.37
CA VAL A 8 13.83 -3.69 -21.22
C VAL A 8 14.92 -3.77 -20.17
N ILE A 9 15.44 -2.62 -19.76
CA ILE A 9 16.44 -2.50 -18.70
C ILE A 9 15.75 -1.79 -17.52
N TRP A 10 15.62 -2.52 -16.43
CA TRP A 10 15.05 -2.01 -15.21
C TRP A 10 16.14 -1.37 -14.34
N SER A 11 15.89 -0.14 -13.86
CA SER A 11 16.72 0.45 -12.81
C SER A 11 16.50 -0.32 -11.50
N LYS A 12 17.59 -0.61 -10.79
CA LYS A 12 17.51 -1.22 -9.46
C LYS A 12 17.23 -0.21 -8.35
N GLU A 13 17.25 1.07 -8.69
CA GLU A 13 17.08 2.19 -7.74
C GLU A 13 15.63 2.64 -7.62
N HIS A 14 14.74 2.15 -8.51
CA HIS A 14 13.33 2.53 -8.52
C HIS A 14 12.42 1.33 -8.30
N SER A 15 11.46 1.50 -7.41
CA SER A 15 10.39 0.54 -7.17
C SER A 15 9.33 0.64 -8.26
N ILE A 16 8.80 -0.52 -8.68
CA ILE A 16 7.78 -0.60 -9.72
C ILE A 16 6.60 -1.38 -9.18
N GLY A 17 5.43 -0.76 -9.24
CA GLY A 17 4.16 -1.40 -8.93
C GLY A 17 3.36 -1.64 -10.21
N TYR A 18 2.75 -2.80 -10.31
CA TYR A 18 1.92 -3.18 -11.45
C TYR A 18 0.58 -3.75 -11.01
N LEU A 19 -0.50 -3.23 -11.57
CA LEU A 19 -1.84 -3.77 -11.42
C LEU A 19 -2.20 -4.59 -12.66
N PRO A 20 -2.16 -5.94 -12.61
CA PRO A 20 -2.61 -6.78 -13.71
C PRO A 20 -4.14 -6.83 -13.78
N GLN A 21 -4.70 -7.28 -14.90
CA GLN A 21 -6.16 -7.48 -15.04
C GLN A 21 -6.71 -8.46 -14.01
N GLU A 22 -5.98 -9.55 -13.72
CA GLU A 22 -6.33 -10.57 -12.74
C GLU A 22 -5.24 -10.63 -11.65
N PRO A 23 -5.35 -9.82 -10.59
CA PRO A 23 -4.35 -9.81 -9.53
C PRO A 23 -4.40 -11.09 -8.71
N GLN A 24 -3.22 -11.64 -8.43
CA GLN A 24 -3.08 -12.76 -7.51
C GLN A 24 -2.95 -12.23 -6.08
N LEU A 25 -3.84 -12.69 -5.22
CA LEU A 25 -3.84 -12.40 -3.80
C LEU A 25 -3.73 -13.70 -3.01
N ASP A 26 -3.23 -13.62 -1.80
CA ASP A 26 -3.14 -14.77 -0.89
C ASP A 26 -4.52 -15.11 -0.34
N ASP A 27 -5.06 -16.24 -0.75
CA ASP A 27 -6.38 -16.74 -0.35
C ASP A 27 -6.49 -17.08 1.15
N SER A 28 -5.36 -17.22 1.85
CA SER A 28 -5.33 -17.50 3.28
C SER A 28 -5.50 -16.26 4.16
N LYS A 29 -5.50 -15.07 3.57
CA LYS A 29 -5.54 -13.78 4.25
C LYS A 29 -6.92 -13.13 4.21
N THR A 30 -7.11 -12.17 5.11
CA THR A 30 -8.22 -11.22 5.07
C THR A 30 -7.92 -10.03 4.16
N VAL A 31 -8.94 -9.27 3.80
CA VAL A 31 -8.79 -8.03 3.02
C VAL A 31 -7.83 -7.06 3.70
N LYS A 32 -7.99 -6.83 5.01
CA LYS A 32 -7.12 -5.96 5.79
C LYS A 32 -5.66 -6.40 5.74
N GLU A 33 -5.39 -7.68 5.93
CA GLU A 33 -4.03 -8.23 5.89
C GLU A 33 -3.37 -8.04 4.53
N VAL A 34 -4.11 -8.21 3.43
CA VAL A 34 -3.60 -7.95 2.08
C VAL A 34 -3.32 -6.47 1.86
N VAL A 35 -4.21 -5.59 2.28
CA VAL A 35 -4.01 -4.14 2.13
C VAL A 35 -2.82 -3.66 2.96
N GLN A 36 -2.62 -4.20 4.17
CA GLN A 36 -1.48 -3.90 5.04
C GLN A 36 -0.13 -4.30 4.42
N GLU A 37 -0.08 -5.29 3.52
CA GLU A 37 1.15 -5.62 2.78
C GLU A 37 1.73 -4.41 2.02
N GLY A 38 0.88 -3.49 1.55
CA GLY A 38 1.31 -2.26 0.88
C GLY A 38 2.09 -1.30 1.78
N VAL A 39 1.94 -1.42 3.09
CA VAL A 39 2.59 -0.57 4.11
C VAL A 39 3.38 -1.40 5.11
N GLN A 40 3.87 -2.57 4.70
CA GLN A 40 4.53 -3.55 5.58
C GLN A 40 5.71 -2.94 6.35
N GLU A 41 6.52 -2.11 5.71
CA GLU A 41 7.66 -1.45 6.37
C GLU A 41 7.20 -0.60 7.56
N VAL A 42 6.13 0.16 7.39
CA VAL A 42 5.56 0.99 8.47
C VAL A 42 4.97 0.13 9.58
N MET A 43 4.29 -0.96 9.22
CA MET A 43 3.74 -1.91 10.20
C MET A 43 4.86 -2.57 11.03
N ASP A 44 5.98 -2.90 10.41
CA ASP A 44 7.13 -3.49 11.09
C ASP A 44 7.79 -2.49 12.06
N LEU A 45 7.91 -1.20 11.65
CA LEU A 45 8.41 -0.13 12.53
C LEU A 45 7.50 0.08 13.75
N LEU A 46 6.19 0.12 13.56
CA LEU A 46 5.22 0.25 14.66
C LEU A 46 5.29 -0.94 15.62
N LYS A 47 5.41 -2.14 15.09
CA LYS A 47 5.55 -3.36 15.90
C LYS A 47 6.84 -3.32 16.73
N GLU A 48 7.97 -2.97 16.11
CA GLU A 48 9.24 -2.83 16.83
C GLU A 48 9.15 -1.75 17.92
N TYR A 49 8.48 -0.63 17.64
CA TYR A 49 8.26 0.43 18.62
C TYR A 49 7.46 -0.06 19.84
N GLU A 50 6.42 -0.84 19.62
CA GLU A 50 5.65 -1.46 20.70
C GLU A 50 6.51 -2.44 21.53
N GLU A 51 7.31 -3.28 20.85
CA GLU A 51 8.21 -4.22 21.51
C GLU A 51 9.26 -3.50 22.38
N VAL A 52 9.82 -2.39 21.88
CA VAL A 52 10.75 -1.54 22.62
C VAL A 52 10.06 -0.94 23.87
N ASN A 53 8.84 -0.42 23.68
CA ASN A 53 8.07 0.14 24.80
C ASN A 53 7.74 -0.90 25.89
N MET A 54 7.42 -2.12 25.51
CA MET A 54 7.17 -3.20 26.47
C MET A 54 8.43 -3.56 27.29
N LYS A 55 9.61 -3.50 26.68
CA LYS A 55 10.88 -3.80 27.36
C LYS A 55 11.21 -2.80 28.47
N PHE A 56 10.75 -1.55 28.43
CA PHE A 56 10.95 -0.59 29.50
C PHE A 56 10.31 -1.00 30.84
N ALA A 57 9.35 -1.92 30.81
CA ALA A 57 8.74 -2.47 32.03
C ALA A 57 9.60 -3.55 32.72
N GLU A 58 10.65 -4.03 32.07
CA GLU A 58 11.55 -5.06 32.60
C GLU A 58 12.71 -4.43 33.36
N PRO A 59 13.23 -5.11 34.42
CA PRO A 59 14.45 -4.66 35.11
C PRO A 59 15.63 -4.71 34.13
N MET A 60 16.38 -3.62 34.02
CA MET A 60 17.54 -3.53 33.14
C MET A 60 18.66 -2.67 33.74
N SER A 61 19.85 -2.77 33.18
CA SER A 61 20.99 -1.91 33.51
C SER A 61 20.83 -0.51 32.86
N ASP A 62 21.56 0.47 33.39
CA ASP A 62 21.58 1.82 32.82
C ASP A 62 22.03 1.82 31.34
N GLU A 63 23.00 0.96 30.99
CA GLU A 63 23.50 0.83 29.63
C GLU A 63 22.44 0.26 28.66
N GLU A 64 21.64 -0.70 29.14
CA GLU A 64 20.51 -1.26 28.35
C GLU A 64 19.40 -0.23 28.19
N MET A 65 19.11 0.55 29.24
CA MET A 65 18.16 1.65 29.22
C MET A 65 18.54 2.69 28.15
N ASP A 66 19.81 3.13 28.14
CA ASP A 66 20.30 4.12 27.16
C ASP A 66 20.16 3.61 25.71
N LYS A 67 20.45 2.33 25.47
CA LYS A 67 20.28 1.69 24.14
C LYS A 67 18.82 1.66 23.71
N LEU A 68 17.90 1.30 24.62
CA LEU A 68 16.46 1.28 24.34
C LEU A 68 15.93 2.69 24.08
N MET A 69 16.32 3.70 24.84
CA MET A 69 15.92 5.09 24.61
C MET A 69 16.40 5.60 23.24
N THR A 70 17.65 5.30 22.87
CA THR A 70 18.19 5.65 21.56
C THR A 70 17.37 4.98 20.45
N ARG A 71 17.10 3.67 20.57
CA ARG A 71 16.31 2.95 19.57
C ARG A 71 14.88 3.45 19.47
N GLN A 72 14.24 3.76 20.58
CA GLN A 72 12.90 4.35 20.62
C GLN A 72 12.88 5.71 19.87
N GLY A 73 13.89 6.56 20.08
CA GLY A 73 14.02 7.83 19.38
C GLY A 73 14.14 7.65 17.85
N GLU A 74 15.01 6.75 17.39
CA GLU A 74 15.18 6.41 15.97
C GLU A 74 13.87 5.92 15.37
N LEU A 75 13.15 5.01 16.04
CA LEU A 75 11.87 4.49 15.58
C LEU A 75 10.81 5.59 15.50
N THR A 76 10.75 6.48 16.47
CA THR A 76 9.84 7.63 16.46
C THR A 76 10.05 8.49 15.21
N GLU A 77 11.30 8.85 14.91
CA GLU A 77 11.65 9.64 13.73
C GLU A 77 11.27 8.93 12.42
N LEU A 78 11.54 7.62 12.32
CA LEU A 78 11.19 6.82 11.15
C LEU A 78 9.68 6.70 10.97
N ILE A 79 8.93 6.44 12.04
CA ILE A 79 7.46 6.36 12.01
C ILE A 79 6.85 7.71 11.61
N GLU A 80 7.35 8.82 12.14
CA GLU A 80 6.91 10.17 11.75
C GLU A 80 7.20 10.44 10.27
N HIS A 81 8.40 10.11 9.81
CA HIS A 81 8.80 10.31 8.40
C HIS A 81 7.85 9.60 7.42
N HIS A 82 7.41 8.39 7.78
CA HIS A 82 6.46 7.60 6.96
C HIS A 82 4.98 7.90 7.26
N GLY A 83 4.67 8.84 8.16
CA GLY A 83 3.29 9.12 8.58
C GLY A 83 2.62 7.92 9.27
N GLY A 84 3.43 7.09 9.94
CA GLY A 84 3.00 5.79 10.49
C GLY A 84 1.99 5.89 11.63
N TRP A 85 1.97 7.01 12.37
CA TRP A 85 0.99 7.21 13.45
C TRP A 85 -0.46 7.29 12.97
N GLU A 86 -0.67 7.68 11.72
CA GLU A 86 -2.00 7.79 11.10
C GLU A 86 -2.27 6.67 10.08
N ILE A 87 -1.44 5.62 10.08
CA ILE A 87 -1.50 4.59 9.04
C ILE A 87 -2.86 3.88 8.98
N ASP A 88 -3.46 3.57 10.12
CA ASP A 88 -4.76 2.91 10.17
C ASP A 88 -5.86 3.77 9.52
N GLN A 89 -5.83 5.10 9.75
CA GLN A 89 -6.77 6.02 9.11
C GLN A 89 -6.52 6.13 7.60
N LYS A 90 -5.25 6.08 7.17
CA LYS A 90 -4.87 6.08 5.74
C LYS A 90 -5.40 4.82 5.06
N LEU A 91 -5.25 3.65 5.71
CA LEU A 91 -5.78 2.37 5.22
C LEU A 91 -7.31 2.41 5.10
N GLU A 92 -8.02 2.82 6.15
CA GLU A 92 -9.47 2.92 6.16
C GLU A 92 -9.98 3.84 5.05
N ARG A 93 -9.43 5.04 4.91
CA ARG A 93 -9.83 5.99 3.85
C ARG A 93 -9.64 5.43 2.45
N ALA A 94 -8.52 4.73 2.18
CA ALA A 94 -8.26 4.14 0.87
C ALA A 94 -9.21 2.98 0.59
N MET A 95 -9.47 2.12 1.59
CA MET A 95 -10.41 1.01 1.48
C MET A 95 -11.84 1.49 1.23
N ASP A 96 -12.29 2.51 1.95
CA ASP A 96 -13.62 3.11 1.79
C ASP A 96 -13.77 3.75 0.41
N ALA A 97 -12.79 4.54 -0.02
CA ALA A 97 -12.81 5.24 -1.30
C ALA A 97 -12.89 4.28 -2.50
N LEU A 98 -12.19 3.14 -2.42
CA LEU A 98 -12.22 2.10 -3.45
C LEU A 98 -13.33 1.06 -3.22
N ARG A 99 -14.19 1.27 -2.22
CA ARG A 99 -15.26 0.34 -1.85
C ARG A 99 -14.75 -1.10 -1.73
N CYS A 100 -13.62 -1.28 -1.04
CA CYS A 100 -13.11 -2.60 -0.72
C CYS A 100 -14.14 -3.36 0.13
N PRO A 101 -14.16 -4.70 0.06
CA PRO A 101 -14.95 -5.52 0.98
C PRO A 101 -14.56 -5.28 2.45
N GLU A 102 -15.42 -5.77 3.36
CA GLU A 102 -15.16 -5.69 4.80
C GLU A 102 -13.74 -6.15 5.16
N PRO A 103 -13.06 -5.45 6.10
CA PRO A 103 -11.67 -5.74 6.46
C PRO A 103 -11.40 -7.19 6.84
N ASP A 104 -12.36 -7.84 7.51
CA ASP A 104 -12.25 -9.22 7.99
C ASP A 104 -12.71 -10.26 6.97
N ALA A 105 -13.17 -9.83 5.78
CA ALA A 105 -13.57 -10.77 4.72
C ALA A 105 -12.37 -11.57 4.23
N GLU A 106 -12.54 -12.89 4.09
CA GLU A 106 -11.50 -13.77 3.59
C GLU A 106 -11.36 -13.65 2.07
N VAL A 107 -10.14 -13.46 1.60
CA VAL A 107 -9.81 -13.23 0.17
C VAL A 107 -10.32 -14.34 -0.73
N LYS A 108 -10.33 -15.59 -0.26
CA LYS A 108 -10.80 -16.75 -1.06
C LYS A 108 -12.24 -16.65 -1.54
N PHE A 109 -13.09 -15.87 -0.85
CA PHE A 109 -14.50 -15.71 -1.18
C PHE A 109 -14.80 -14.47 -2.03
N LEU A 110 -13.80 -13.64 -2.31
CA LEU A 110 -13.96 -12.42 -3.09
C LEU A 110 -14.20 -12.71 -4.56
N SER A 111 -15.10 -11.95 -5.16
CA SER A 111 -15.27 -11.88 -6.62
C SER A 111 -14.02 -11.28 -7.29
N GLY A 112 -13.86 -11.49 -8.60
CA GLY A 112 -12.75 -10.93 -9.36
C GLY A 112 -12.66 -9.39 -9.26
N GLY A 113 -13.81 -8.69 -9.28
CA GLY A 113 -13.86 -7.24 -9.12
C GLY A 113 -13.44 -6.78 -7.72
N GLU A 114 -13.85 -7.49 -6.67
CA GLU A 114 -13.42 -7.21 -5.30
C GLU A 114 -11.92 -7.45 -5.10
N ARG A 115 -11.40 -8.57 -5.60
CA ARG A 115 -9.94 -8.84 -5.59
C ARG A 115 -9.16 -7.72 -6.25
N ARG A 116 -9.68 -7.20 -7.37
CA ARG A 116 -9.03 -6.13 -8.11
C ARG A 116 -9.00 -4.82 -7.32
N ARG A 117 -10.11 -4.45 -6.65
CA ARG A 117 -10.17 -3.25 -5.79
C ARG A 117 -9.19 -3.36 -4.61
N VAL A 118 -9.13 -4.53 -3.97
CA VAL A 118 -8.18 -4.79 -2.87
C VAL A 118 -6.73 -4.71 -3.35
N ALA A 119 -6.41 -5.28 -4.53
CA ALA A 119 -5.08 -5.21 -5.12
C ALA A 119 -4.69 -3.78 -5.49
N LEU A 120 -5.62 -3.00 -6.06
CA LEU A 120 -5.41 -1.59 -6.37
C LEU A 120 -5.15 -0.79 -5.09
N CYS A 121 -5.96 -0.99 -4.04
CA CYS A 121 -5.80 -0.34 -2.75
C CYS A 121 -4.40 -0.60 -2.17
N ARG A 122 -3.98 -1.87 -2.10
CA ARG A 122 -2.63 -2.26 -1.66
C ARG A 122 -1.54 -1.55 -2.46
N LEU A 123 -1.68 -1.54 -3.78
CA LEU A 123 -0.68 -0.97 -4.68
C LEU A 123 -0.54 0.55 -4.52
N LEU A 124 -1.66 1.28 -4.38
CA LEU A 124 -1.65 2.72 -4.16
C LEU A 124 -1.00 3.10 -2.81
N LEU A 125 -1.25 2.30 -1.78
CA LEU A 125 -0.66 2.49 -0.45
C LEU A 125 0.83 2.18 -0.40
N GLN A 126 1.32 1.31 -1.29
CA GLN A 126 2.74 0.98 -1.44
C GLN A 126 3.55 2.15 -2.00
N GLU A 127 2.91 3.07 -2.73
CA GLU A 127 3.50 4.28 -3.33
C GLU A 127 4.81 4.00 -4.11
N PRO A 128 4.85 3.04 -5.07
CA PRO A 128 6.07 2.77 -5.84
C PRO A 128 6.49 3.97 -6.70
N ASP A 129 7.79 4.10 -7.00
CA ASP A 129 8.31 5.19 -7.84
C ASP A 129 7.70 5.20 -9.24
N ILE A 130 7.38 4.03 -9.77
CA ILE A 130 6.70 3.85 -11.06
C ILE A 130 5.47 2.98 -10.85
N LEU A 131 4.31 3.52 -11.19
CA LEU A 131 3.01 2.87 -11.07
C LEU A 131 2.47 2.53 -12.46
N LEU A 132 2.30 1.23 -12.72
CA LEU A 132 1.75 0.71 -13.97
C LEU A 132 0.33 0.20 -13.74
N LEU A 133 -0.66 0.82 -14.37
CA LEU A 133 -2.06 0.49 -14.22
C LEU A 133 -2.65 0.05 -15.56
N ASP A 134 -3.20 -1.15 -15.58
CA ASP A 134 -3.91 -1.69 -16.74
C ASP A 134 -5.41 -1.69 -16.46
N GLU A 135 -6.16 -0.81 -17.14
CA GLU A 135 -7.60 -0.59 -16.96
C GLU A 135 -8.03 -0.39 -15.50
N PRO A 136 -7.45 0.58 -14.75
CA PRO A 136 -7.67 0.70 -13.32
C PRO A 136 -9.10 1.08 -12.93
N THR A 137 -9.86 1.69 -13.83
CA THR A 137 -11.26 2.10 -13.61
C THR A 137 -12.26 0.95 -13.73
N ASN A 138 -11.85 -0.20 -14.27
CA ASN A 138 -12.73 -1.36 -14.39
C ASN A 138 -13.18 -1.84 -13.00
N HIS A 139 -14.50 -2.06 -12.85
CA HIS A 139 -15.18 -2.49 -11.63
C HIS A 139 -15.21 -1.42 -10.51
N LEU A 140 -14.91 -0.17 -10.84
CA LEU A 140 -15.10 0.97 -9.94
C LEU A 140 -16.41 1.70 -10.26
N ASP A 141 -17.06 2.26 -9.25
CA ASP A 141 -18.15 3.21 -9.43
C ASP A 141 -17.61 4.64 -9.69
N ALA A 142 -18.50 5.56 -10.05
CA ALA A 142 -18.10 6.91 -10.42
C ALA A 142 -17.35 7.66 -9.29
N GLU A 143 -17.76 7.47 -8.04
CA GLU A 143 -17.12 8.12 -6.89
C GLU A 143 -15.69 7.57 -6.67
N SER A 144 -15.51 6.24 -6.81
CA SER A 144 -14.20 5.61 -6.71
C SER A 144 -13.27 6.00 -7.87
N VAL A 145 -13.82 6.18 -9.07
CA VAL A 145 -13.06 6.69 -10.24
C VAL A 145 -12.58 8.11 -9.98
N GLU A 146 -13.47 9.01 -9.54
CA GLU A 146 -13.12 10.40 -9.23
C GLU A 146 -12.04 10.48 -8.13
N TRP A 147 -12.18 9.70 -7.07
CA TRP A 147 -11.17 9.61 -6.02
C TRP A 147 -9.82 9.11 -6.56
N LEU A 148 -9.85 8.06 -7.41
CA LEU A 148 -8.63 7.52 -8.03
C LEU A 148 -7.93 8.56 -8.90
N GLU A 149 -8.67 9.30 -9.74
CA GLU A 149 -8.13 10.39 -10.55
C GLU A 149 -7.43 11.43 -9.69
N GLN A 150 -8.10 11.93 -8.64
CA GLN A 150 -7.53 12.91 -7.74
C GLN A 150 -6.26 12.37 -7.04
N HIS A 151 -6.27 11.11 -6.62
CA HIS A 151 -5.13 10.46 -6.00
C HIS A 151 -3.94 10.36 -6.95
N LEU A 152 -4.19 9.96 -8.21
CA LEU A 152 -3.15 9.82 -9.23
C LEU A 152 -2.58 11.18 -9.70
N HIS A 153 -3.39 12.24 -9.71
CA HIS A 153 -2.90 13.61 -9.97
C HIS A 153 -1.91 14.11 -8.90
N GLN A 154 -2.06 13.66 -7.67
CA GLN A 154 -1.20 14.03 -6.54
C GLN A 154 -0.09 13.00 -6.30
N TYR A 155 -0.03 11.95 -7.13
CA TYR A 155 0.92 10.88 -6.94
C TYR A 155 2.36 11.37 -7.09
N PRO A 156 3.27 11.09 -6.13
CA PRO A 156 4.63 11.64 -6.15
C PRO A 156 5.55 10.99 -7.19
N GLY A 157 5.18 9.82 -7.70
CA GLY A 157 5.94 9.05 -8.68
C GLY A 157 5.44 9.21 -10.12
N THR A 158 5.92 8.34 -10.99
CA THR A 158 5.48 8.28 -12.39
C THR A 158 4.33 7.30 -12.54
N VAL A 159 3.21 7.76 -13.12
CA VAL A 159 2.05 6.91 -13.42
C VAL A 159 1.98 6.63 -14.91
N ILE A 160 1.91 5.35 -15.28
CA ILE A 160 1.63 4.90 -16.64
C ILE A 160 0.34 4.09 -16.60
N CYS A 161 -0.69 4.59 -17.27
CA CYS A 161 -2.00 4.01 -17.28
C CYS A 161 -2.41 3.61 -18.69
N VAL A 162 -2.92 2.39 -18.85
CA VAL A 162 -3.62 1.95 -20.06
C VAL A 162 -5.10 1.92 -19.73
N THR A 163 -5.90 2.71 -20.46
CA THR A 163 -7.35 2.76 -20.25
C THR A 163 -8.09 3.00 -21.55
N HIS A 164 -9.29 2.44 -21.66
CA HIS A 164 -10.27 2.73 -22.72
C HIS A 164 -11.19 3.90 -22.34
N ASP A 165 -11.16 4.36 -21.08
CA ASP A 165 -11.90 5.52 -20.63
C ASP A 165 -11.21 6.80 -21.11
N ARG A 166 -11.85 7.48 -22.08
CA ARG A 166 -11.30 8.69 -22.71
C ARG A 166 -11.35 9.91 -21.81
N TYR A 167 -12.14 9.87 -20.75
CA TYR A 167 -12.31 10.99 -19.82
C TYR A 167 -11.41 10.85 -18.59
N PHE A 168 -10.80 9.70 -18.41
CA PHE A 168 -9.83 9.46 -17.34
C PHE A 168 -8.55 10.28 -17.61
N PHE A 169 -8.23 11.25 -16.77
CA PHE A 169 -7.15 12.24 -16.91
C PHE A 169 -7.38 13.43 -17.86
N ASP A 170 -8.56 13.63 -18.43
CA ASP A 170 -8.85 14.80 -19.30
C ASP A 170 -9.32 16.06 -18.52
N ASN A 171 -9.38 16.00 -17.18
CA ASN A 171 -9.80 17.13 -16.31
C ASN A 171 -8.64 17.75 -15.56
#